data_addcb219110a683c389bd1f038741b00
#
_entry.id   addcb219110a683c389bd1f038741b00
#
_cell.length_a   1.000
_cell.length_b   1.000
_cell.length_c   1.000
_cell.angle_alpha   90.00
_cell.angle_beta   90.00
_cell.angle_gamma   90.00
#
_symmetry.space_group_name_H-M   'P 1'
#
loop_
_entity.id
_entity.type
_entity.pdbx_description
1 polymer ?
#
loop_
_entity_poly.entity_id
_entity_poly.type
_entity_poly.pdbx_seq_one_letter_code
_entity_poly.pdbx_strand_id
1 'polypeptide(L)'
;MKQRIAVLLMLGLVPWAGLHAQQQTAQTTFRVSATVQAVCEVTATDLAFGTYTAQGGTPLQATTLLRATCTPNTTYNVGLNEGTSPGATVNARKMVSGSQALNYQLYSDSARSKVWGNTTGTDTVTGVGTGTAQDHTVFGAVPAAQVVPAGDYQDTITVRVYY
;
A
#
# COMPACT_ATOMS: atom_id res chain seq x y z
N MET A 1 2.46 12.22 117.58
CA MET A 1 2.11 12.79 116.32
C MET A 1 2.86 12.01 115.26
N LYS A 2 2.23 11.10 114.55
CA LYS A 2 2.84 10.27 113.52
C LYS A 2 2.13 10.50 112.20
N GLN A 3 2.83 11.22 111.27
CA GLN A 3 2.35 11.50 109.94
C GLN A 3 2.66 10.36 109.05
N ARG A 4 1.63 9.73 108.42
CA ARG A 4 1.75 8.67 107.45
C ARG A 4 1.74 9.27 106.07
N ILE A 5 2.85 9.11 105.36
CA ILE A 5 2.99 9.53 103.95
C ILE A 5 2.47 8.36 103.11
N ALA A 6 1.39 8.60 102.33
CA ALA A 6 0.88 7.67 101.35
C ALA A 6 1.64 7.91 99.99
N VAL A 7 2.34 6.92 99.57
CA VAL A 7 2.99 6.89 98.20
C VAL A 7 1.97 6.39 97.19
N LEU A 8 1.52 7.26 96.34
CA LEU A 8 0.65 6.90 95.19
C LEU A 8 1.54 6.41 94.06
N LEU A 9 1.50 5.13 93.72
CA LEU A 9 2.10 4.58 92.52
C LEU A 9 1.19 4.93 91.31
N MET A 10 1.63 5.84 90.45
CA MET A 10 1.03 6.06 89.16
C MET A 10 1.62 5.09 88.19
N LEU A 11 0.83 4.07 87.75
CA LEU A 11 1.15 3.25 86.60
C LEU A 11 0.91 4.09 85.34
N GLY A 12 2.01 4.53 84.70
CA GLY A 12 1.97 5.19 83.42
C GLY A 12 1.73 4.13 82.27
N LEU A 13 0.55 4.21 81.70
CA LEU A 13 0.28 3.52 80.40
C LEU A 13 1.10 4.18 79.30
N VAL A 14 2.16 3.51 78.81
CA VAL A 14 2.90 3.92 77.63
C VAL A 14 2.11 3.49 76.40
N PRO A 15 1.61 4.40 75.57
CA PRO A 15 0.97 4.02 74.33
C PRO A 15 2.04 3.42 73.35
N TRP A 16 1.85 2.20 72.92
CA TRP A 16 2.63 1.64 71.86
C TRP A 16 2.28 2.42 70.57
N ALA A 17 3.08 3.42 70.23
CA ALA A 17 3.09 4.03 68.92
C ALA A 17 3.60 2.96 67.93
N GLY A 18 2.69 2.37 67.14
CA GLY A 18 3.04 1.47 66.08
C GLY A 18 3.95 2.19 65.06
N LEU A 19 5.20 1.75 64.94
CA LEU A 19 6.10 2.16 63.88
C LEU A 19 5.50 1.69 62.55
N HIS A 20 4.75 2.58 61.89
CA HIS A 20 4.39 2.39 60.50
C HIS A 20 5.66 2.60 59.69
N ALA A 21 6.28 1.51 59.21
CA ALA A 21 7.36 1.59 58.23
C ALA A 21 6.77 2.23 56.98
N GLN A 22 7.09 3.48 56.71
CA GLN A 22 6.77 4.13 55.44
C GLN A 22 7.58 3.45 54.34
N GLN A 23 6.87 2.75 53.46
CA GLN A 23 7.48 2.15 52.28
C GLN A 23 7.92 3.28 51.36
N GLN A 24 9.24 3.48 51.22
CA GLN A 24 9.80 4.45 50.31
C GLN A 24 9.94 3.78 48.94
N THR A 25 9.43 4.47 47.91
CA THR A 25 9.56 4.03 46.51
C THR A 25 10.50 4.96 45.78
N ALA A 26 11.47 4.39 45.07
CA ALA A 26 12.31 5.12 44.11
C ALA A 26 11.75 4.85 42.70
N GLN A 27 11.57 5.90 41.92
CA GLN A 27 11.08 5.82 40.54
C GLN A 27 12.08 6.47 39.58
N THR A 28 12.22 5.89 38.40
CA THR A 28 12.91 6.48 37.26
C THR A 28 12.14 6.18 36.00
N THR A 29 12.37 6.94 34.95
CA THR A 29 11.74 6.75 33.64
C THR A 29 12.81 6.56 32.60
N PHE A 30 12.50 5.74 31.58
CA PHE A 30 13.31 5.61 30.38
C PHE A 30 12.42 5.74 29.14
N ARG A 31 13.01 6.20 28.05
CA ARG A 31 12.29 6.37 26.78
C ARG A 31 12.31 5.04 26.03
N VAL A 32 11.15 4.62 25.54
CA VAL A 32 11.03 3.55 24.54
C VAL A 32 10.57 4.21 23.25
N SER A 33 11.26 3.93 22.14
CA SER A 33 10.94 4.48 20.82
C SER A 33 11.14 3.43 19.75
N ALA A 34 10.30 3.50 18.71
CA ALA A 34 10.43 2.73 17.48
C ALA A 34 10.08 3.62 16.29
N THR A 35 10.66 3.34 15.13
CA THR A 35 10.31 3.99 13.86
C THR A 35 9.69 2.94 12.95
N VAL A 36 8.51 3.24 12.41
CA VAL A 36 7.86 2.43 11.39
C VAL A 36 8.14 3.07 10.04
N GLN A 37 8.71 2.30 9.12
CA GLN A 37 8.97 2.74 7.75
C GLN A 37 7.78 2.41 6.86
N ALA A 38 7.52 3.27 5.86
CA ALA A 38 6.56 2.98 4.82
C ALA A 38 7.09 1.84 3.93
N VAL A 39 6.21 0.90 3.59
CA VAL A 39 6.48 -0.21 2.69
C VAL A 39 5.26 -0.41 1.80
N CYS A 40 5.48 -0.64 0.50
CA CYS A 40 4.45 -1.01 -0.45
C CYS A 40 4.84 -2.29 -1.21
N GLU A 41 3.87 -3.16 -1.42
CA GLU A 41 3.96 -4.32 -2.30
C GLU A 41 2.92 -4.18 -3.41
N VAL A 42 3.24 -4.71 -4.60
CA VAL A 42 2.30 -4.75 -5.71
C VAL A 42 2.32 -6.12 -6.38
N THR A 43 1.13 -6.61 -6.72
CA THR A 43 0.93 -7.81 -7.53
C THR A 43 0.07 -7.48 -8.73
N ALA A 44 0.25 -8.22 -9.81
CA ALA A 44 -0.48 -8.05 -11.07
C ALA A 44 -1.00 -9.39 -11.55
N THR A 45 -2.18 -9.37 -12.17
CA THR A 45 -2.72 -10.48 -12.94
C THR A 45 -2.57 -10.18 -14.42
N ASP A 46 -2.28 -11.20 -15.24
CA ASP A 46 -2.11 -11.03 -16.68
C ASP A 46 -3.38 -10.44 -17.33
N LEU A 47 -3.18 -9.59 -18.33
CA LEU A 47 -4.23 -9.06 -19.18
C LEU A 47 -4.28 -9.85 -20.49
N ALA A 48 -5.26 -10.72 -20.66
CA ALA A 48 -5.49 -11.45 -21.88
C ALA A 48 -6.61 -10.81 -22.70
N PHE A 49 -6.29 -10.28 -23.87
CA PHE A 49 -7.30 -9.74 -24.78
C PHE A 49 -8.12 -10.83 -25.51
N GLY A 50 -7.58 -12.04 -25.62
CA GLY A 50 -8.18 -13.10 -26.41
C GLY A 50 -7.91 -12.94 -27.90
N THR A 51 -8.84 -13.43 -28.76
CA THR A 51 -8.65 -13.43 -30.21
C THR A 51 -8.99 -12.08 -30.82
N TYR A 52 -8.02 -11.46 -31.47
CA TYR A 52 -8.20 -10.24 -32.27
C TYR A 52 -8.52 -10.60 -33.73
N THR A 53 -9.59 -9.99 -34.26
CA THR A 53 -9.98 -10.15 -35.67
C THR A 53 -9.67 -8.86 -36.41
N ALA A 54 -8.67 -8.89 -37.28
CA ALA A 54 -8.16 -7.74 -38.03
C ALA A 54 -9.22 -6.99 -38.85
N GLN A 55 -10.25 -7.69 -39.33
CA GLN A 55 -11.35 -7.14 -40.10
C GLN A 55 -12.57 -6.74 -39.25
N GLY A 56 -12.47 -6.91 -37.92
CA GLY A 56 -13.54 -6.54 -36.99
C GLY A 56 -13.67 -5.04 -36.85
N GLY A 57 -14.93 -4.53 -36.83
CA GLY A 57 -15.24 -3.09 -36.72
C GLY A 57 -15.21 -2.54 -35.31
N THR A 58 -14.99 -3.38 -34.29
CA THR A 58 -15.03 -2.96 -32.87
C THR A 58 -13.70 -3.20 -32.19
N PRO A 59 -13.26 -2.28 -31.30
CA PRO A 59 -12.08 -2.50 -30.48
C PRO A 59 -12.23 -3.73 -29.58
N LEU A 60 -11.16 -4.52 -29.43
CA LEU A 60 -11.13 -5.61 -28.48
C LEU A 60 -10.75 -5.06 -27.10
N GLN A 61 -11.56 -5.38 -26.10
CA GLN A 61 -11.43 -4.82 -24.73
C GLN A 61 -11.25 -5.94 -23.72
N ALA A 62 -10.40 -5.70 -22.74
CA ALA A 62 -10.20 -6.59 -21.59
C ALA A 62 -9.87 -5.78 -20.33
N THR A 63 -9.95 -6.43 -19.18
CA THR A 63 -9.58 -5.84 -17.90
C THR A 63 -8.75 -6.81 -17.10
N THR A 64 -7.88 -6.26 -16.24
CA THR A 64 -7.17 -7.04 -15.22
C THR A 64 -7.04 -6.25 -13.94
N LEU A 65 -6.53 -6.88 -12.89
CA LEU A 65 -6.37 -6.27 -11.56
C LEU A 65 -4.89 -6.16 -11.19
N LEU A 66 -4.54 -5.01 -10.66
CA LEU A 66 -3.35 -4.79 -9.87
C LEU A 66 -3.76 -4.66 -8.41
N ARG A 67 -2.97 -5.20 -7.49
CA ARG A 67 -3.18 -5.06 -6.06
C ARG A 67 -1.99 -4.38 -5.43
N ALA A 68 -2.22 -3.26 -4.77
CA ALA A 68 -1.22 -2.56 -3.97
C ALA A 68 -1.53 -2.75 -2.48
N THR A 69 -0.52 -3.14 -1.70
CA THR A 69 -0.62 -3.23 -0.24
C THR A 69 0.44 -2.33 0.36
N CYS A 70 0.03 -1.20 0.91
CA CYS A 70 0.93 -0.22 1.52
C CYS A 70 0.64 -0.03 3.00
N THR A 71 1.68 0.29 3.77
CA THR A 71 1.57 0.71 5.17
C THR A 71 0.47 1.77 5.33
N PRO A 72 -0.35 1.72 6.40
CA PRO A 72 -1.43 2.68 6.62
C PRO A 72 -0.95 4.14 6.54
N ASN A 73 -1.78 5.00 5.93
CA ASN A 73 -1.51 6.43 5.70
C ASN A 73 -0.32 6.75 4.76
N THR A 74 0.25 5.76 4.09
CA THR A 74 1.26 5.99 3.05
C THR A 74 0.56 6.39 1.76
N THR A 75 0.80 7.60 1.28
CA THR A 75 0.36 8.01 -0.07
C THR A 75 1.25 7.33 -1.10
N TYR A 76 0.64 6.71 -2.11
CA TYR A 76 1.36 6.04 -3.18
C TYR A 76 0.77 6.34 -4.55
N ASN A 77 1.59 6.12 -5.59
CA ASN A 77 1.19 6.24 -7.00
C ASN A 77 1.55 4.94 -7.71
N VAL A 78 0.59 4.36 -8.44
CA VAL A 78 0.81 3.17 -9.27
C VAL A 78 1.00 3.62 -10.71
N GLY A 79 2.14 3.28 -11.29
CA GLY A 79 2.49 3.59 -12.68
C GLY A 79 2.68 2.34 -13.54
N LEU A 80 2.37 2.45 -14.83
CA LEU A 80 2.56 1.44 -15.86
C LEU A 80 3.49 1.99 -16.94
N ASN A 81 4.58 1.28 -17.23
CA ASN A 81 5.50 1.71 -18.28
C ASN A 81 4.91 1.51 -19.70
N GLU A 82 5.71 1.85 -20.70
CA GLU A 82 5.38 1.72 -22.13
C GLU A 82 5.37 0.28 -22.64
N GLY A 83 5.85 -0.69 -21.86
CA GLY A 83 6.12 -2.05 -22.29
C GLY A 83 7.57 -2.25 -22.72
N THR A 84 7.84 -3.44 -23.27
CA THR A 84 9.18 -3.86 -23.72
C THR A 84 9.36 -3.75 -25.24
N SER A 85 8.31 -3.46 -25.99
CA SER A 85 8.35 -3.41 -27.44
C SER A 85 9.16 -2.23 -27.96
N PRO A 86 10.08 -2.40 -28.91
CA PRO A 86 10.90 -1.33 -29.44
C PRO A 86 10.08 -0.17 -30.01
N GLY A 87 10.41 1.06 -29.57
CA GLY A 87 9.74 2.29 -30.00
C GLY A 87 8.29 2.42 -29.51
N ALA A 88 7.88 1.64 -28.48
CA ALA A 88 6.65 1.89 -27.77
C ALA A 88 6.79 3.12 -26.87
N THR A 89 5.67 3.78 -26.60
CA THR A 89 5.54 4.85 -25.61
C THR A 89 4.31 4.60 -24.77
N VAL A 90 4.18 5.28 -23.63
CA VAL A 90 2.97 5.19 -22.78
C VAL A 90 1.69 5.46 -23.59
N ASN A 91 1.75 6.38 -24.56
CA ASN A 91 0.61 6.72 -25.42
C ASN A 91 0.48 5.88 -26.69
N ALA A 92 1.44 4.99 -26.96
CA ALA A 92 1.49 4.13 -28.16
C ALA A 92 2.14 2.79 -27.82
N ARG A 93 1.48 2.01 -26.96
CA ARG A 93 1.94 0.67 -26.59
C ARG A 93 1.74 -0.33 -27.71
N LYS A 94 2.61 -1.34 -27.77
CA LYS A 94 2.61 -2.36 -28.83
C LYS A 94 2.87 -3.73 -28.23
N MET A 95 2.07 -4.71 -28.63
CA MET A 95 2.42 -6.12 -28.53
C MET A 95 3.14 -6.54 -29.81
N VAL A 96 4.10 -7.44 -29.72
CA VAL A 96 4.88 -7.90 -30.89
C VAL A 96 4.78 -9.41 -31.08
N SER A 97 4.85 -9.82 -32.36
CA SER A 97 5.06 -11.19 -32.84
C SER A 97 6.16 -11.17 -33.88
N GLY A 98 7.39 -11.54 -33.51
CA GLY A 98 8.56 -11.34 -34.36
C GLY A 98 8.78 -9.84 -34.64
N SER A 99 8.74 -9.47 -35.93
CA SER A 99 8.86 -8.08 -36.38
C SER A 99 7.53 -7.34 -36.51
N GLN A 100 6.41 -8.04 -36.31
CA GLN A 100 5.06 -7.49 -36.48
C GLN A 100 4.58 -6.88 -35.15
N ALA A 101 3.82 -5.78 -35.23
CA ALA A 101 3.32 -5.08 -34.07
C ALA A 101 1.79 -4.90 -34.11
N LEU A 102 1.14 -5.13 -32.99
CA LEU A 102 -0.27 -4.87 -32.76
C LEU A 102 -0.39 -3.80 -31.66
N ASN A 103 -0.93 -2.65 -31.99
CA ASN A 103 -1.07 -1.56 -31.05
C ASN A 103 -2.17 -1.84 -30.03
N TYR A 104 -1.93 -1.44 -28.78
CA TYR A 104 -2.91 -1.49 -27.71
C TYR A 104 -2.74 -0.31 -26.77
N GLN A 105 -3.68 -0.13 -25.84
CA GLN A 105 -3.57 0.91 -24.82
C GLN A 105 -4.13 0.42 -23.48
N LEU A 106 -3.61 1.00 -22.38
CA LEU A 106 -4.03 0.75 -21.01
C LEU A 106 -4.55 2.03 -20.40
N TYR A 107 -5.66 1.93 -19.68
CA TYR A 107 -6.37 3.05 -19.09
C TYR A 107 -6.67 2.78 -17.62
N SER A 108 -6.79 3.85 -16.86
CA SER A 108 -7.15 3.81 -15.44
C SER A 108 -8.65 3.95 -15.19
N ASP A 109 -9.46 4.20 -16.24
CA ASP A 109 -10.89 4.38 -16.14
C ASP A 109 -11.67 3.47 -17.10
N SER A 110 -12.89 3.11 -16.73
CA SER A 110 -13.77 2.23 -17.52
C SER A 110 -14.21 2.84 -18.85
N ALA A 111 -14.22 4.17 -18.95
CA ALA A 111 -14.51 4.89 -20.18
C ALA A 111 -13.33 4.84 -21.16
N ARG A 112 -12.14 4.37 -20.71
CA ARG A 112 -10.89 4.34 -21.50
C ARG A 112 -10.52 5.71 -22.06
N SER A 113 -10.66 6.73 -21.23
CA SER A 113 -10.34 8.12 -21.56
C SER A 113 -9.01 8.59 -20.95
N LYS A 114 -8.58 7.94 -19.84
CA LYS A 114 -7.36 8.30 -19.11
C LYS A 114 -6.30 7.23 -19.32
N VAL A 115 -5.33 7.51 -20.19
CA VAL A 115 -4.17 6.63 -20.37
C VAL A 115 -3.43 6.47 -19.05
N TRP A 116 -3.14 5.24 -18.66
CA TRP A 116 -2.40 4.95 -17.45
C TRP A 116 -0.91 4.85 -17.77
N GLY A 117 -0.15 5.83 -17.32
CA GLY A 117 1.29 5.92 -17.51
C GLY A 117 2.09 5.76 -16.24
N ASN A 118 3.31 6.28 -16.22
CA ASN A 118 4.26 6.17 -15.11
C ASN A 118 4.84 7.51 -14.62
N THR A 119 4.24 8.62 -15.03
CA THR A 119 4.64 9.97 -14.59
C THR A 119 3.79 10.36 -13.39
N THR A 120 4.40 10.33 -12.20
CA THR A 120 3.73 10.68 -10.94
C THR A 120 3.08 12.06 -11.02
N GLY A 121 1.81 12.13 -10.59
CA GLY A 121 1.01 13.35 -10.59
C GLY A 121 0.43 13.73 -11.95
N THR A 122 0.70 12.96 -13.01
CA THR A 122 0.22 13.24 -14.38
C THR A 122 -0.69 12.10 -14.88
N ASP A 123 -0.16 10.89 -14.95
CA ASP A 123 -0.85 9.75 -15.58
C ASP A 123 -0.81 8.47 -14.73
N THR A 124 -0.34 8.55 -13.48
CA THR A 124 -0.39 7.48 -12.49
C THR A 124 -1.72 7.48 -11.73
N VAL A 125 -2.05 6.35 -11.11
CA VAL A 125 -3.18 6.24 -10.18
C VAL A 125 -2.69 6.39 -8.75
N THR A 126 -3.25 7.37 -8.03
CA THR A 126 -2.89 7.65 -6.63
C THR A 126 -3.79 6.89 -5.68
N GLY A 127 -3.22 6.39 -4.58
CA GLY A 127 -3.92 5.78 -3.46
C GLY A 127 -3.31 6.16 -2.12
N VAL A 128 -4.01 5.76 -1.05
CA VAL A 128 -3.51 5.88 0.33
C VAL A 128 -3.55 4.50 0.96
N GLY A 129 -2.43 4.03 1.47
CA GLY A 129 -2.28 2.73 2.12
C GLY A 129 -3.24 2.55 3.30
N THR A 130 -3.82 1.37 3.39
CA THR A 130 -4.74 0.97 4.48
C THR A 130 -4.19 -0.18 5.31
N GLY A 131 -3.02 -0.72 4.95
CA GLY A 131 -2.46 -1.95 5.52
C GLY A 131 -3.05 -3.22 4.92
N THR A 132 -4.02 -3.11 4.01
CA THR A 132 -4.65 -4.23 3.28
C THR A 132 -4.54 -4.03 1.78
N ALA A 133 -4.70 -5.11 1.01
CA ALA A 133 -4.66 -5.05 -0.44
C ALA A 133 -5.78 -4.17 -1.01
N GLN A 134 -5.41 -3.25 -1.88
CA GLN A 134 -6.31 -2.34 -2.60
C GLN A 134 -6.24 -2.65 -4.09
N ASP A 135 -7.40 -2.91 -4.68
CA ASP A 135 -7.52 -3.30 -6.08
C ASP A 135 -7.59 -2.07 -7.00
N HIS A 136 -6.78 -2.11 -8.06
CA HIS A 136 -6.76 -1.12 -9.14
C HIS A 136 -7.05 -1.84 -10.45
N THR A 137 -8.18 -1.55 -11.09
CA THR A 137 -8.54 -2.15 -12.37
C THR A 137 -7.80 -1.48 -13.52
N VAL A 138 -7.12 -2.29 -14.33
CA VAL A 138 -6.52 -1.87 -15.60
C VAL A 138 -7.54 -2.16 -16.70
N PHE A 139 -7.88 -1.14 -17.49
CA PHE A 139 -8.76 -1.27 -18.65
C PHE A 139 -7.93 -1.26 -19.91
N GLY A 140 -7.87 -2.40 -20.62
CA GLY A 140 -7.14 -2.54 -21.87
C GLY A 140 -8.03 -2.39 -23.08
N ALA A 141 -7.48 -1.86 -24.18
CA ALA A 141 -8.12 -1.86 -25.49
C ALA A 141 -7.11 -2.06 -26.62
N VAL A 142 -7.46 -2.92 -27.57
CA VAL A 142 -6.80 -3.06 -28.87
C VAL A 142 -7.70 -2.37 -29.89
N PRO A 143 -7.24 -1.29 -30.57
CA PRO A 143 -8.04 -0.62 -31.60
C PRO A 143 -8.44 -1.58 -32.73
N ALA A 144 -9.63 -1.34 -33.29
CA ALA A 144 -10.10 -2.09 -34.45
C ALA A 144 -9.31 -1.79 -35.71
N ALA A 145 -9.52 -2.60 -36.74
CA ALA A 145 -9.02 -2.40 -38.10
C ALA A 145 -7.48 -2.35 -38.27
N GLN A 146 -6.74 -2.98 -37.35
CA GLN A 146 -5.30 -3.18 -37.53
C GLN A 146 -5.07 -4.43 -38.36
N VAL A 147 -4.41 -4.27 -39.51
CA VAL A 147 -4.09 -5.37 -40.43
C VAL A 147 -2.72 -5.92 -40.07
N VAL A 148 -2.70 -7.06 -39.39
CA VAL A 148 -1.50 -7.73 -38.91
C VAL A 148 -1.57 -9.23 -39.27
N PRO A 149 -0.45 -9.92 -39.52
CA PRO A 149 -0.42 -11.36 -39.72
C PRO A 149 -0.98 -12.14 -38.52
N ALA A 150 -1.46 -13.34 -38.77
CA ALA A 150 -1.81 -14.25 -37.68
C ALA A 150 -0.56 -14.62 -36.87
N GLY A 151 -0.71 -14.67 -35.54
CA GLY A 151 0.37 -14.97 -34.60
C GLY A 151 0.01 -14.63 -33.17
N ASP A 152 0.90 -15.00 -32.26
CA ASP A 152 0.78 -14.65 -30.83
C ASP A 152 1.52 -13.36 -30.59
N TYR A 153 0.77 -12.32 -30.25
CA TYR A 153 1.28 -10.97 -29.93
C TYR A 153 1.38 -10.79 -28.43
N GLN A 154 2.56 -10.39 -27.95
CA GLN A 154 2.84 -10.27 -26.52
C GLN A 154 3.59 -8.97 -26.23
N ASP A 155 3.41 -8.45 -25.02
CA ASP A 155 4.21 -7.38 -24.42
C ASP A 155 4.32 -7.62 -22.92
N THR A 156 5.28 -6.97 -22.28
CA THR A 156 5.47 -7.03 -20.83
C THR A 156 5.43 -5.63 -20.25
N ILE A 157 4.47 -5.38 -19.35
CA ILE A 157 4.33 -4.12 -18.64
C ILE A 157 4.98 -4.22 -17.27
N THR A 158 5.84 -3.25 -16.96
CA THR A 158 6.35 -3.08 -15.60
C THR A 158 5.42 -2.19 -14.81
N VAL A 159 4.94 -2.70 -13.70
CA VAL A 159 4.18 -1.95 -12.69
C VAL A 159 5.15 -1.38 -11.66
N ARG A 160 5.02 -0.11 -11.32
CA ARG A 160 5.81 0.55 -10.27
C ARG A 160 4.91 1.23 -9.26
N VAL A 161 5.27 1.12 -8.00
CA VAL A 161 4.64 1.89 -6.92
C VAL A 161 5.66 2.88 -6.37
N TYR A 162 5.30 4.14 -6.40
CA TYR A 162 6.09 5.25 -5.85
C TYR A 162 5.43 5.70 -4.53
N TYR A 163 6.19 5.69 -3.42
CA TYR A 163 5.71 6.02 -2.07
C TYR A 163 6.79 6.68 -1.22
#